data_7143827c24e43e3a3f53e8cdc1a71439
#
_entry.id   7143827c24e43e3a3f53e8cdc1a71439
#
_cell.length_a   1.000
_cell.length_b   1.000
_cell.length_c   1.000
_cell.angle_alpha   90.00
_cell.angle_beta   90.00
_cell.angle_gamma   90.00
#
_symmetry.space_group_name_H-M   'P 1'
#
loop_
_entity.id
_entity.type
_entity.pdbx_description
1 polymer ?
#
loop_
_entity_poly.entity_id
_entity_poly.type
_entity_poly.pdbx_seq_one_letter_code
_entity_poly.pdbx_strand_id
1 'polypeptide(L)'
;AGVAVASAGVVDPSTGDIVSATGTMPGWGGTPLGSLLQEATGLKVRVLNDVHAHGLGEATLGAGQPYRSVLSIAVGTGIGGALVEDRQVSFGSRGIAGHVGHIHHHFAPDMTCSCGRKGHIESFCSGSGITAWYDSLRGESDPEVDGGRALQELAESGNTLAAACFSRSAFALGEATASLVNCVDPGVVILSGSMTRSGDIWWDALREGFAASAMTPVADTPILVGSLGGDAPLLGAVSFFLHA
;
A
#
# COMPACT_ATOMS: atom_id res chain seq x y z
N ALA A 1 -19.33 14.26 19.67
CA ALA A 1 -19.20 14.39 18.22
C ALA A 1 -17.80 14.91 17.89
N GLY A 2 -17.24 14.53 16.73
CA GLY A 2 -15.94 14.96 16.26
C GLY A 2 -15.74 14.63 14.78
N VAL A 3 -14.57 14.96 14.24
CA VAL A 3 -14.22 14.75 12.86
C VAL A 3 -13.03 13.77 12.80
N ALA A 4 -13.21 12.66 12.09
CA ALA A 4 -12.16 11.69 11.79
C ALA A 4 -11.79 11.84 10.32
N VAL A 5 -10.49 11.94 10.03
CA VAL A 5 -9.98 12.20 8.67
C VAL A 5 -8.94 11.16 8.31
N ALA A 6 -9.04 10.60 7.10
CA ALA A 6 -7.98 9.88 6.43
C ALA A 6 -7.41 10.77 5.32
N SER A 7 -6.13 11.06 5.33
CA SER A 7 -5.48 11.98 4.40
C SER A 7 -4.24 11.40 3.77
N ALA A 8 -4.00 11.70 2.51
CA ALA A 8 -2.71 11.42 1.87
C ALA A 8 -1.58 12.24 2.52
N GLY A 9 -0.35 11.74 2.39
CA GLY A 9 0.85 12.36 2.95
C GLY A 9 1.27 11.78 4.30
N VAL A 10 2.43 12.17 4.77
CA VAL A 10 2.88 11.83 6.12
C VAL A 10 2.17 12.74 7.11
N VAL A 11 1.41 12.17 8.02
CA VAL A 11 0.63 12.88 9.03
C VAL A 11 1.31 12.75 10.39
N ASP A 12 1.45 13.85 11.10
CA ASP A 12 1.78 13.82 12.53
C ASP A 12 0.52 13.35 13.31
N PRO A 13 0.53 12.16 13.92
CA PRO A 13 -0.66 11.63 14.57
C PRO A 13 -1.06 12.40 15.84
N SER A 14 -0.20 13.25 16.37
CA SER A 14 -0.45 14.06 17.58
C SER A 14 -1.15 15.38 17.26
N THR A 15 -0.78 16.03 16.15
CA THR A 15 -1.33 17.33 15.74
C THR A 15 -2.34 17.21 14.60
N GLY A 16 -2.24 16.18 13.77
CA GLY A 16 -3.01 16.02 12.55
C GLY A 16 -2.46 16.85 11.38
N ASP A 17 -1.23 17.36 11.49
CA ASP A 17 -0.60 18.17 10.45
C ASP A 17 0.02 17.28 9.37
N ILE A 18 -0.02 17.76 8.14
CA ILE A 18 0.63 17.09 7.00
C ILE A 18 2.11 17.48 6.99
N VAL A 19 2.95 16.58 7.47
CA VAL A 19 4.40 16.81 7.57
C VAL A 19 5.04 16.89 6.18
N SER A 20 4.66 15.98 5.29
CA SER A 20 5.14 15.95 3.91
C SER A 20 4.14 15.22 3.00
N ALA A 21 4.21 15.52 1.70
CA ALA A 21 3.46 14.82 0.67
C ALA A 21 4.34 14.61 -0.56
N THR A 22 3.99 13.62 -1.38
CA THR A 22 4.65 13.37 -2.67
C THR A 22 4.25 14.42 -3.71
N GLY A 23 4.96 14.44 -4.84
CA GLY A 23 4.64 15.36 -5.95
C GLY A 23 3.25 15.18 -6.58
N THR A 24 2.51 14.13 -6.20
CA THR A 24 1.12 13.92 -6.61
C THR A 24 0.14 14.90 -5.98
N MET A 25 0.53 15.53 -4.85
CA MET A 25 -0.24 16.59 -4.18
C MET A 25 0.65 17.81 -3.90
N PRO A 26 0.94 18.64 -4.91
CA PRO A 26 1.79 19.81 -4.75
C PRO A 26 1.21 20.80 -3.71
N GLY A 27 2.06 21.26 -2.80
CA GLY A 27 1.66 22.24 -1.76
C GLY A 27 0.89 21.63 -0.57
N TRP A 28 0.65 20.32 -0.54
CA TRP A 28 -0.06 19.67 0.57
C TRP A 28 0.81 19.52 1.82
N GLY A 29 2.12 19.28 1.67
CA GLY A 29 3.07 19.22 2.79
C GLY A 29 3.13 20.57 3.54
N GLY A 30 3.17 20.50 4.86
CA GLY A 30 3.15 21.67 5.77
C GLY A 30 1.75 22.21 6.07
N THR A 31 0.68 21.58 5.56
CA THR A 31 -0.71 21.98 5.85
C THR A 31 -1.07 21.60 7.29
N PRO A 32 -1.46 22.56 8.16
CA PRO A 32 -1.90 22.28 9.53
C PRO A 32 -3.37 21.79 9.54
N LEU A 33 -3.61 20.63 8.93
CA LEU A 33 -4.96 20.14 8.62
C LEU A 33 -5.82 19.95 9.86
N GLY A 34 -5.23 19.42 10.95
CA GLY A 34 -5.94 19.18 12.20
C GLY A 34 -6.51 20.47 12.80
N SER A 35 -5.67 21.50 12.94
CA SER A 35 -6.09 22.79 13.50
C SER A 35 -7.03 23.56 12.59
N LEU A 36 -6.82 23.56 11.27
CA LEU A 36 -7.73 24.20 10.29
C LEU A 36 -9.14 23.62 10.37
N LEU A 37 -9.26 22.29 10.42
CA LEU A 37 -10.56 21.63 10.54
C LEU A 37 -11.20 21.86 11.92
N GLN A 38 -10.41 21.90 12.98
CA GLN A 38 -10.90 22.18 14.32
C GLN A 38 -11.44 23.63 14.41
N GLU A 39 -10.73 24.59 13.85
CA GLU A 39 -11.19 25.99 13.78
C GLU A 39 -12.48 26.13 12.96
N ALA A 40 -12.53 25.48 11.78
CA ALA A 40 -13.67 25.55 10.91
C ALA A 40 -14.94 24.87 11.46
N THR A 41 -14.78 23.81 12.27
CA THR A 41 -15.93 23.00 12.74
C THR A 41 -16.27 23.20 14.19
N GLY A 42 -15.35 23.71 15.01
CA GLY A 42 -15.50 23.77 16.46
C GLY A 42 -15.50 22.40 17.15
N LEU A 43 -15.12 21.33 16.45
CA LEU A 43 -15.14 19.96 16.94
C LEU A 43 -13.73 19.42 17.18
N LYS A 44 -13.58 18.40 18.03
CA LYS A 44 -12.35 17.62 18.12
C LYS A 44 -12.08 16.96 16.76
N VAL A 45 -10.88 17.14 16.23
CA VAL A 45 -10.43 16.56 14.96
C VAL A 45 -9.29 15.58 15.24
N ARG A 46 -9.30 14.45 14.52
CA ARG A 46 -8.15 13.56 14.43
C ARG A 46 -7.90 13.22 12.98
N VAL A 47 -6.64 13.30 12.57
CA VAL A 47 -6.20 13.00 11.21
C VAL A 47 -5.26 11.80 11.25
N LEU A 48 -5.45 10.88 10.33
CA LEU A 48 -4.60 9.73 10.13
C LEU A 48 -4.17 9.68 8.66
N ASN A 49 -2.98 9.20 8.39
CA ASN A 49 -2.60 8.90 7.00
C ASN A 49 -3.56 7.85 6.41
N ASP A 50 -3.89 7.96 5.14
CA ASP A 50 -4.91 7.13 4.46
C ASP A 50 -4.58 5.63 4.45
N VAL A 51 -3.31 5.26 4.23
CA VAL A 51 -2.91 3.84 4.28
C VAL A 51 -2.80 3.31 5.72
N HIS A 52 -2.44 4.15 6.68
CA HIS A 52 -2.53 3.79 8.10
C HIS A 52 -3.99 3.58 8.52
N ALA A 53 -4.89 4.48 8.08
CA ALA A 53 -6.31 4.34 8.32
C ALA A 53 -6.87 3.08 7.66
N HIS A 54 -6.48 2.79 6.41
CA HIS A 54 -6.87 1.58 5.71
C HIS A 54 -6.46 0.32 6.49
N GLY A 55 -5.20 0.23 6.89
CA GLY A 55 -4.69 -0.91 7.67
C GLY A 55 -5.39 -1.06 9.02
N LEU A 56 -5.67 0.04 9.72
CA LEU A 56 -6.41 0.01 10.97
C LEU A 56 -7.86 -0.45 10.77
N GLY A 57 -8.51 -0.02 9.69
CA GLY A 57 -9.86 -0.46 9.33
C GLY A 57 -9.90 -1.98 9.13
N GLU A 58 -9.01 -2.52 8.29
CA GLU A 58 -8.92 -3.96 8.03
C GLU A 58 -8.54 -4.75 9.30
N ALA A 59 -7.68 -4.22 10.15
CA ALA A 59 -7.29 -4.88 11.40
C ALA A 59 -8.38 -4.85 12.49
N THR A 60 -9.30 -3.88 12.44
CA THR A 60 -10.35 -3.73 13.47
C THR A 60 -11.69 -4.30 13.06
N LEU A 61 -12.07 -4.16 11.79
CA LEU A 61 -13.41 -4.45 11.28
C LEU A 61 -13.40 -5.33 10.03
N GLY A 62 -12.22 -5.54 9.40
CA GLY A 62 -12.08 -6.28 8.17
C GLY A 62 -11.42 -7.65 8.33
N ALA A 63 -10.72 -8.10 7.28
CA ALA A 63 -10.11 -9.42 7.20
C ALA A 63 -9.02 -9.66 8.27
N GLY A 64 -8.42 -8.59 8.80
CA GLY A 64 -7.41 -8.65 9.86
C GLY A 64 -7.98 -8.80 11.27
N GLN A 65 -9.31 -8.66 11.46
CA GLN A 65 -9.95 -8.63 12.79
C GLN A 65 -9.58 -9.81 13.73
N PRO A 66 -9.45 -11.06 13.24
CA PRO A 66 -9.09 -12.20 14.10
C PRO A 66 -7.63 -12.18 14.59
N TYR A 67 -6.79 -11.33 14.03
CA TYR A 67 -5.36 -11.34 14.27
C TYR A 67 -4.94 -10.19 15.19
N ARG A 68 -3.97 -10.48 16.06
CA ARG A 68 -3.40 -9.48 16.95
C ARG A 68 -2.45 -8.51 16.22
N SER A 69 -1.66 -9.06 15.30
CA SER A 69 -0.65 -8.33 14.54
C SER A 69 -0.95 -8.44 13.05
N VAL A 70 -1.06 -7.32 12.35
CA VAL A 70 -1.45 -7.22 10.94
C VAL A 70 -0.43 -6.37 10.19
N LEU A 71 0.13 -6.92 9.11
CA LEU A 71 0.82 -6.15 8.08
C LEU A 71 -0.19 -5.89 6.95
N SER A 72 -0.67 -4.66 6.84
CA SER A 72 -1.54 -4.24 5.74
C SER A 72 -0.70 -3.63 4.62
N ILE A 73 -0.91 -4.07 3.39
CA ILE A 73 -0.25 -3.55 2.18
C ILE A 73 -1.35 -3.22 1.16
N ALA A 74 -1.46 -1.96 0.80
CA ALA A 74 -2.38 -1.49 -0.23
C ALA A 74 -1.62 -1.29 -1.55
N VAL A 75 -2.02 -2.04 -2.59
CA VAL A 75 -1.40 -2.02 -3.93
C VAL A 75 -2.42 -1.51 -4.94
N GLY A 76 -2.28 -0.24 -5.29
CA GLY A 76 -3.13 0.45 -6.25
C GLY A 76 -2.29 1.24 -7.24
N THR A 77 -2.61 2.52 -7.46
CA THR A 77 -1.77 3.47 -8.23
C THR A 77 -0.36 3.56 -7.64
N GLY A 78 -0.24 3.57 -6.31
CA GLY A 78 1.01 3.43 -5.56
C GLY A 78 0.97 2.20 -4.65
N ILE A 79 1.98 2.09 -3.77
CA ILE A 79 2.05 1.08 -2.72
C ILE A 79 2.24 1.77 -1.38
N GLY A 80 1.31 1.51 -0.47
CA GLY A 80 1.44 1.94 0.92
C GLY A 80 1.14 0.80 1.88
N GLY A 81 1.31 1.04 3.17
CA GLY A 81 0.98 0.02 4.15
C GLY A 81 0.95 0.55 5.58
N ALA A 82 0.59 -0.34 6.47
CA ALA A 82 0.51 -0.10 7.91
C ALA A 82 0.90 -1.35 8.69
N LEU A 83 1.56 -1.14 9.81
CA LEU A 83 1.72 -2.14 10.85
C LEU A 83 0.70 -1.83 11.93
N VAL A 84 -0.14 -2.82 12.25
CA VAL A 84 -1.17 -2.69 13.30
C VAL A 84 -0.99 -3.82 14.29
N GLU A 85 -0.77 -3.48 15.54
CA GLU A 85 -0.65 -4.44 16.63
C GLU A 85 -1.64 -4.08 17.75
N ASP A 86 -2.37 -5.06 18.27
CA ASP A 86 -3.41 -4.87 19.27
C ASP A 86 -4.40 -3.74 18.89
N ARG A 87 -4.75 -3.66 17.61
CA ARG A 87 -5.61 -2.62 17.02
C ARG A 87 -5.07 -1.20 17.14
N GLN A 88 -3.76 -1.06 17.24
CA GLN A 88 -3.07 0.23 17.26
C GLN A 88 -2.08 0.30 16.11
N VAL A 89 -2.08 1.41 15.40
CA VAL A 89 -1.13 1.66 14.31
C VAL A 89 0.25 1.95 14.90
N SER A 90 1.26 1.26 14.41
CA SER A 90 2.65 1.61 14.67
C SER A 90 3.06 2.78 13.79
N PHE A 91 3.18 3.98 14.35
CA PHE A 91 3.56 5.18 13.58
C PHE A 91 5.06 5.31 13.36
N GLY A 92 5.87 4.67 14.22
CA GLY A 92 7.30 4.98 14.30
C GLY A 92 7.54 6.40 14.85
N SER A 93 8.79 6.82 14.81
CA SER A 93 9.19 8.12 15.39
C SER A 93 8.84 9.35 14.54
N ARG A 94 8.43 9.16 13.30
CA ARG A 94 8.14 10.24 12.32
C ARG A 94 6.85 10.03 11.54
N GLY A 95 5.97 9.14 11.96
CA GLY A 95 4.72 8.85 11.26
C GLY A 95 4.85 8.07 9.94
N ILE A 96 6.00 7.44 9.68
CA ILE A 96 6.26 6.74 8.40
C ILE A 96 6.39 5.21 8.52
N ALA A 97 6.21 4.63 9.70
CA ALA A 97 6.25 3.17 9.81
C ALA A 97 5.16 2.53 8.93
N GLY A 98 5.52 1.46 8.24
CA GLY A 98 4.60 0.82 7.31
C GLY A 98 4.58 1.40 5.89
N HIS A 99 5.36 2.43 5.55
CA HIS A 99 5.48 2.93 4.18
C HIS A 99 6.26 1.96 3.27
N VAL A 100 5.73 0.76 3.15
CA VAL A 100 6.39 -0.40 2.53
C VAL A 100 6.70 -0.23 1.05
N GLY A 101 5.98 0.63 0.34
CA GLY A 101 6.24 0.93 -1.06
C GLY A 101 7.60 1.59 -1.32
N HIS A 102 8.21 2.15 -0.27
CA HIS A 102 9.50 2.84 -0.37
C HIS A 102 10.71 2.00 0.05
N ILE A 103 10.57 0.69 0.22
CA ILE A 103 11.72 -0.20 0.35
C ILE A 103 12.40 -0.41 -0.99
N HIS A 104 13.72 -0.56 -0.97
CA HIS A 104 14.49 -0.80 -2.18
C HIS A 104 14.34 -2.25 -2.65
N HIS A 105 14.24 -2.46 -3.97
CA HIS A 105 14.18 -3.79 -4.57
C HIS A 105 15.08 -3.88 -5.81
N HIS A 106 15.77 -4.99 -5.97
CA HIS A 106 16.77 -5.19 -7.03
C HIS A 106 16.18 -5.21 -8.46
N PHE A 107 14.88 -5.44 -8.62
CA PHE A 107 14.22 -5.36 -9.93
C PHE A 107 13.89 -3.93 -10.37
N ALA A 108 14.02 -2.95 -9.49
CA ALA A 108 13.67 -1.56 -9.78
C ALA A 108 14.85 -0.56 -9.65
N PRO A 109 16.13 -0.92 -9.90
CA PRO A 109 17.28 -0.15 -9.45
C PRO A 109 17.32 1.29 -10.01
N ASP A 110 16.84 1.47 -11.23
CA ASP A 110 16.86 2.76 -11.94
C ASP A 110 15.48 3.41 -12.10
N MET A 111 14.41 2.73 -11.67
CA MET A 111 13.05 3.25 -11.78
C MET A 111 12.79 4.32 -10.72
N THR A 112 12.23 5.46 -11.15
CA THR A 112 11.93 6.58 -10.27
C THR A 112 10.57 6.37 -9.57
N CYS A 113 10.58 6.39 -8.24
CA CYS A 113 9.39 6.34 -7.40
C CYS A 113 8.70 7.70 -7.30
N SER A 114 7.43 7.73 -6.95
CA SER A 114 6.64 8.96 -6.71
C SER A 114 7.27 9.90 -5.68
N CYS A 115 8.07 9.38 -4.74
CA CYS A 115 8.83 10.19 -3.77
C CYS A 115 10.12 10.82 -4.33
N GLY A 116 10.43 10.63 -5.62
CA GLY A 116 11.60 11.15 -6.31
C GLY A 116 12.89 10.33 -6.12
N ARG A 117 12.86 9.25 -5.35
CA ARG A 117 14.00 8.33 -5.18
C ARG A 117 13.93 7.19 -6.19
N LYS A 118 15.08 6.58 -6.47
CA LYS A 118 15.16 5.40 -7.34
C LYS A 118 15.14 4.10 -6.54
N GLY A 119 14.72 3.02 -7.19
CA GLY A 119 14.84 1.66 -6.68
C GLY A 119 13.76 1.23 -5.70
N HIS A 120 12.75 2.06 -5.44
CA HIS A 120 11.64 1.67 -4.56
C HIS A 120 10.66 0.73 -5.25
N ILE A 121 10.16 -0.25 -4.50
CA ILE A 121 9.28 -1.29 -5.05
C ILE A 121 7.98 -0.73 -5.65
N GLU A 122 7.49 0.38 -5.17
CA GLU A 122 6.32 1.06 -5.71
C GLU A 122 6.48 1.36 -7.20
N SER A 123 7.67 1.81 -7.63
CA SER A 123 7.93 2.14 -9.04
C SER A 123 7.91 0.94 -9.99
N PHE A 124 7.86 -0.29 -9.44
CA PHE A 124 7.88 -1.54 -10.20
C PHE A 124 6.61 -2.38 -10.02
N CYS A 125 6.02 -2.38 -8.80
CA CYS A 125 4.94 -3.30 -8.43
C CYS A 125 3.59 -2.63 -8.27
N SER A 126 3.50 -1.30 -8.27
CA SER A 126 2.21 -0.60 -8.29
C SER A 126 1.56 -0.62 -9.66
N GLY A 127 0.28 -0.30 -9.74
CA GLY A 127 -0.44 -0.20 -11.01
C GLY A 127 0.18 0.82 -11.98
N SER A 128 0.64 1.97 -11.48
CA SER A 128 1.37 2.94 -12.32
C SER A 128 2.78 2.46 -12.66
N GLY A 129 3.46 1.81 -11.72
CA GLY A 129 4.82 1.29 -11.91
C GLY A 129 4.88 0.21 -12.98
N ILE A 130 3.99 -0.78 -12.92
CA ILE A 130 3.94 -1.87 -13.91
C ILE A 130 3.58 -1.36 -15.31
N THR A 131 2.70 -0.36 -15.40
CA THR A 131 2.36 0.27 -16.69
C THR A 131 3.57 1.00 -17.27
N ALA A 132 4.23 1.83 -16.48
CA ALA A 132 5.44 2.53 -16.92
C ALA A 132 6.56 1.58 -17.33
N TRP A 133 6.68 0.44 -16.63
CA TRP A 133 7.66 -0.58 -16.99
C TRP A 133 7.31 -1.28 -18.31
N TYR A 134 6.06 -1.67 -18.51
CA TYR A 134 5.59 -2.19 -19.79
C TYR A 134 5.88 -1.20 -20.93
N ASP A 135 5.54 0.07 -20.76
CA ASP A 135 5.80 1.11 -21.76
C ASP A 135 7.29 1.27 -22.11
N SER A 136 8.17 1.05 -21.13
CA SER A 136 9.62 1.10 -21.36
C SER A 136 10.18 -0.08 -22.15
N LEU A 137 9.44 -1.18 -22.21
CA LEU A 137 9.85 -2.43 -22.89
C LEU A 137 9.13 -2.67 -24.20
N ARG A 138 7.94 -2.08 -24.41
CA ARG A 138 7.12 -2.33 -25.59
C ARG A 138 7.81 -1.86 -26.87
N GLY A 139 7.69 -2.67 -27.92
CA GLY A 139 8.07 -2.31 -29.28
C GLY A 139 6.91 -1.64 -30.05
N GLU A 140 7.18 -1.26 -31.32
CA GLU A 140 6.17 -0.63 -32.17
C GLU A 140 4.93 -1.51 -32.43
N SER A 141 5.07 -2.82 -32.33
CA SER A 141 3.96 -3.78 -32.53
C SER A 141 3.15 -4.05 -31.26
N ASP A 142 3.63 -3.62 -30.08
CA ASP A 142 2.92 -3.82 -28.83
C ASP A 142 1.89 -2.71 -28.61
N PRO A 143 0.66 -3.04 -28.15
CA PRO A 143 -0.37 -2.04 -27.92
C PRO A 143 0.02 -1.01 -26.86
N GLU A 144 -0.42 0.24 -27.04
CA GLU A 144 -0.44 1.22 -25.97
C GLU A 144 -1.53 0.89 -24.96
N VAL A 145 -1.27 1.13 -23.68
CA VAL A 145 -2.23 0.88 -22.61
C VAL A 145 -2.44 2.12 -21.75
N ASP A 146 -3.68 2.37 -21.37
CA ASP A 146 -4.04 3.47 -20.44
C ASP A 146 -4.22 2.89 -19.03
N GLY A 147 -3.09 2.64 -18.35
CA GLY A 147 -3.03 2.22 -16.96
C GLY A 147 -3.10 0.71 -16.73
N GLY A 148 -3.01 0.35 -15.44
CA GLY A 148 -2.84 -1.05 -15.01
C GLY A 148 -4.01 -1.97 -15.39
N ARG A 149 -5.23 -1.46 -15.49
CA ARG A 149 -6.39 -2.27 -15.90
C ARG A 149 -6.31 -2.68 -17.37
N ALA A 150 -6.02 -1.73 -18.26
CA ALA A 150 -5.85 -2.03 -19.69
C ALA A 150 -4.67 -2.98 -19.91
N LEU A 151 -3.60 -2.83 -19.15
CA LEU A 151 -2.47 -3.75 -19.18
C LEU A 151 -2.86 -5.15 -18.69
N GLN A 152 -3.70 -5.28 -17.68
CA GLN A 152 -4.23 -6.55 -17.21
C GLN A 152 -5.05 -7.25 -18.32
N GLU A 153 -6.00 -6.52 -18.90
CA GLU A 153 -6.83 -7.05 -20.00
C GLU A 153 -5.96 -7.51 -21.18
N LEU A 154 -4.89 -6.78 -21.46
CA LEU A 154 -3.91 -7.16 -22.49
C LEU A 154 -3.16 -8.46 -22.12
N ALA A 155 -2.73 -8.62 -20.87
CA ALA A 155 -2.10 -9.83 -20.39
C ALA A 155 -3.04 -11.05 -20.45
N GLU A 156 -4.29 -10.88 -20.04
CA GLU A 156 -5.34 -11.90 -20.08
C GLU A 156 -5.70 -12.30 -21.53
N SER A 157 -5.55 -11.38 -22.49
CA SER A 157 -5.74 -11.68 -23.92
C SER A 157 -4.59 -12.46 -24.56
N GLY A 158 -3.53 -12.76 -23.80
CA GLY A 158 -2.40 -13.58 -24.24
C GLY A 158 -1.18 -12.77 -24.72
N ASN A 159 -1.12 -11.45 -24.50
CA ASN A 159 0.08 -10.68 -24.76
C ASN A 159 1.21 -11.10 -23.81
N THR A 160 2.29 -11.66 -24.35
CA THR A 160 3.37 -12.26 -23.59
C THR A 160 4.18 -11.24 -22.79
N LEU A 161 4.37 -10.02 -23.33
CA LEU A 161 5.09 -8.95 -22.63
C LEU A 161 4.28 -8.45 -21.44
N ALA A 162 2.98 -8.18 -21.63
CA ALA A 162 2.09 -7.77 -20.56
C ALA A 162 2.03 -8.82 -19.43
N ALA A 163 1.85 -10.09 -19.79
CA ALA A 163 1.83 -11.20 -18.82
C ALA A 163 3.17 -11.31 -18.06
N ALA A 164 4.31 -11.15 -18.75
CA ALA A 164 5.62 -11.15 -18.11
C ALA A 164 5.80 -9.97 -17.15
N CYS A 165 5.30 -8.77 -17.50
CA CYS A 165 5.31 -7.61 -16.61
C CYS A 165 4.50 -7.88 -15.33
N PHE A 166 3.29 -8.43 -15.43
CA PHE A 166 2.47 -8.80 -14.28
C PHE A 166 3.16 -9.84 -13.40
N SER A 167 3.61 -10.94 -13.97
CA SER A 167 4.24 -12.03 -13.25
C SER A 167 5.50 -11.56 -12.49
N ARG A 168 6.41 -10.83 -13.15
CA ARG A 168 7.65 -10.37 -12.52
C ARG A 168 7.41 -9.32 -11.44
N SER A 169 6.48 -8.38 -11.64
CA SER A 169 6.16 -7.38 -10.63
C SER A 169 5.49 -8.01 -9.41
N ALA A 170 4.60 -8.98 -9.62
CA ALA A 170 3.95 -9.71 -8.55
C ALA A 170 4.94 -10.59 -7.76
N PHE A 171 5.85 -11.28 -8.45
CA PHE A 171 6.93 -12.04 -7.83
C PHE A 171 7.79 -11.14 -6.92
N ALA A 172 8.23 -9.98 -7.43
CA ALA A 172 9.00 -9.02 -6.66
C ALA A 172 8.23 -8.48 -5.44
N LEU A 173 6.92 -8.26 -5.57
CA LEU A 173 6.07 -7.89 -4.44
C LEU A 173 6.01 -9.01 -3.40
N GLY A 174 5.95 -10.26 -3.84
CA GLY A 174 6.02 -11.44 -2.98
C GLY A 174 7.32 -11.50 -2.17
N GLU A 175 8.48 -11.35 -2.83
CA GLU A 175 9.80 -11.29 -2.16
C GLU A 175 9.88 -10.15 -1.14
N ALA A 176 9.39 -8.97 -1.52
CA ALA A 176 9.35 -7.82 -0.62
C ALA A 176 8.43 -8.05 0.58
N THR A 177 7.27 -8.64 0.35
CA THR A 177 6.32 -9.00 1.41
C THR A 177 6.95 -10.02 2.37
N ALA A 178 7.61 -11.05 1.86
CA ALA A 178 8.34 -12.03 2.68
C ALA A 178 9.46 -11.38 3.51
N SER A 179 10.21 -10.45 2.91
CA SER A 179 11.25 -9.71 3.63
C SER A 179 10.68 -8.87 4.78
N LEU A 180 9.50 -8.26 4.59
CA LEU A 180 8.80 -7.55 5.65
C LEU A 180 8.28 -8.51 6.72
N VAL A 181 7.70 -9.64 6.32
CA VAL A 181 7.23 -10.68 7.26
C VAL A 181 8.40 -11.22 8.10
N ASN A 182 9.55 -11.49 7.48
CA ASN A 182 10.77 -11.89 8.21
C ASN A 182 11.22 -10.84 9.24
N CYS A 183 10.92 -9.54 9.03
CA CYS A 183 11.34 -8.45 9.91
C CYS A 183 10.35 -8.16 11.05
N VAL A 184 9.04 -8.26 10.77
CA VAL A 184 8.02 -7.78 11.71
C VAL A 184 7.12 -8.87 12.27
N ASP A 185 7.25 -10.11 11.76
CA ASP A 185 6.56 -11.33 12.23
C ASP A 185 5.06 -11.10 12.49
N PRO A 186 4.27 -10.68 11.48
CA PRO A 186 2.85 -10.42 11.66
C PRO A 186 2.05 -11.73 11.69
N GLY A 187 0.93 -11.73 12.40
CA GLY A 187 -0.01 -12.87 12.38
C GLY A 187 -0.72 -13.05 11.04
N VAL A 188 -0.78 -12.00 10.21
CA VAL A 188 -1.41 -12.01 8.87
C VAL A 188 -0.89 -10.85 8.03
N VAL A 189 -0.80 -11.06 6.72
CA VAL A 189 -0.67 -10.01 5.71
C VAL A 189 -2.03 -9.75 5.07
N ILE A 190 -2.49 -8.50 5.06
CA ILE A 190 -3.71 -8.09 4.35
C ILE A 190 -3.31 -7.31 3.11
N LEU A 191 -3.58 -7.89 1.93
CA LEU A 191 -3.39 -7.21 0.65
C LEU A 191 -4.69 -6.54 0.22
N SER A 192 -4.60 -5.27 -0.16
CA SER A 192 -5.72 -4.45 -0.60
C SER A 192 -5.37 -3.66 -1.85
N GLY A 193 -6.33 -2.92 -2.38
CA GLY A 193 -6.15 -2.07 -3.56
C GLY A 193 -6.53 -2.76 -4.87
N SER A 194 -6.40 -2.02 -5.97
CA SER A 194 -6.88 -2.48 -7.28
C SER A 194 -6.13 -3.70 -7.82
N MET A 195 -4.85 -3.83 -7.49
CA MET A 195 -4.00 -4.92 -7.99
C MET A 195 -4.41 -6.30 -7.44
N THR A 196 -5.12 -6.37 -6.32
CA THR A 196 -5.65 -7.66 -5.82
C THR A 196 -6.68 -8.31 -6.74
N ARG A 197 -7.18 -7.57 -7.73
CA ARG A 197 -8.11 -8.05 -8.77
C ARG A 197 -7.43 -8.46 -10.08
N SER A 198 -6.10 -8.52 -10.11
CA SER A 198 -5.31 -8.80 -11.32
C SER A 198 -5.26 -10.29 -11.75
N GLY A 199 -6.11 -11.14 -11.17
CA GLY A 199 -6.26 -12.54 -11.57
C GLY A 199 -5.10 -13.45 -11.14
N ASP A 200 -5.14 -14.70 -11.63
CA ASP A 200 -4.27 -15.78 -11.16
C ASP A 200 -2.80 -15.54 -11.50
N ILE A 201 -2.50 -14.96 -12.68
CA ILE A 201 -1.11 -14.63 -13.10
C ILE A 201 -0.40 -13.83 -12.01
N TRP A 202 -1.08 -12.85 -11.43
CA TRP A 202 -0.53 -11.99 -10.40
C TRP A 202 -0.43 -12.71 -9.05
N TRP A 203 -1.50 -13.40 -8.64
CA TRP A 203 -1.55 -14.06 -7.34
C TRP A 203 -0.58 -15.23 -7.22
N ASP A 204 -0.44 -16.03 -8.27
CA ASP A 204 0.46 -17.19 -8.26
C ASP A 204 1.92 -16.72 -8.22
N ALA A 205 2.28 -15.73 -9.02
CA ALA A 205 3.62 -15.16 -9.00
C ALA A 205 3.95 -14.48 -7.65
N LEU A 206 2.99 -13.80 -7.03
CA LEU A 206 3.16 -13.22 -5.69
C LEU A 206 3.43 -14.31 -4.64
N ARG A 207 2.63 -15.39 -4.65
CA ARG A 207 2.83 -16.52 -3.71
C ARG A 207 4.18 -17.21 -3.94
N GLU A 208 4.58 -17.37 -5.20
CA GLU A 208 5.88 -17.92 -5.55
C GLU A 208 7.03 -17.06 -5.00
N GLY A 209 6.99 -15.74 -5.21
CA GLY A 209 7.96 -14.80 -4.68
C GLY A 209 8.01 -14.79 -3.15
N PHE A 210 6.86 -14.85 -2.49
CA PHE A 210 6.77 -14.97 -1.04
C PHE A 210 7.43 -16.27 -0.54
N ALA A 211 7.07 -17.40 -1.11
CA ALA A 211 7.63 -18.71 -0.74
C ALA A 211 9.15 -18.79 -0.99
N ALA A 212 9.66 -18.11 -2.02
CA ALA A 212 11.08 -18.08 -2.32
C ALA A 212 11.92 -17.31 -1.27
N SER A 213 11.32 -16.38 -0.52
CA SER A 213 12.04 -15.45 0.36
C SER A 213 11.64 -15.53 1.83
N ALA A 214 10.50 -16.14 2.16
CA ALA A 214 10.06 -16.30 3.54
C ALA A 214 10.93 -17.32 4.28
N MET A 215 11.33 -16.98 5.50
CA MET A 215 11.99 -17.94 6.40
C MET A 215 11.01 -19.05 6.79
N THR A 216 11.51 -20.26 7.00
CA THR A 216 10.70 -21.44 7.36
C THR A 216 9.67 -21.17 8.49
N PRO A 217 10.00 -20.46 9.59
CA PRO A 217 9.05 -20.23 10.67
C PRO A 217 7.85 -19.36 10.29
N VAL A 218 7.95 -18.56 9.23
CA VAL A 218 6.91 -17.63 8.78
C VAL A 218 6.40 -17.92 7.37
N ALA A 219 6.81 -19.05 6.78
CA ALA A 219 6.46 -19.43 5.40
C ALA A 219 4.95 -19.69 5.21
N ASP A 220 4.24 -20.01 6.27
CA ASP A 220 2.80 -20.24 6.31
C ASP A 220 1.98 -19.03 6.79
N THR A 221 2.61 -17.84 6.93
CA THR A 221 1.90 -16.61 7.28
C THR A 221 0.76 -16.36 6.29
N PRO A 222 -0.50 -16.24 6.76
CA PRO A 222 -1.63 -16.04 5.87
C PRO A 222 -1.52 -14.73 5.09
N ILE A 223 -1.78 -14.79 3.77
CA ILE A 223 -1.93 -13.61 2.92
C ILE A 223 -3.39 -13.56 2.48
N LEU A 224 -4.14 -12.60 3.00
CA LEU A 224 -5.57 -12.44 2.76
C LEU A 224 -5.87 -11.17 1.97
N VAL A 225 -6.98 -11.18 1.24
CA VAL A 225 -7.50 -9.96 0.60
C VAL A 225 -8.29 -9.15 1.63
N GLY A 226 -8.07 -7.83 1.65
CA GLY A 226 -8.85 -6.91 2.46
C GLY A 226 -10.34 -6.97 2.10
N SER A 227 -11.20 -6.91 3.10
CA SER A 227 -12.64 -7.13 2.96
C SER A 227 -13.47 -5.85 2.93
N LEU A 228 -12.93 -4.71 3.36
CA LEU A 228 -13.66 -3.45 3.49
C LEU A 228 -13.57 -2.55 2.25
N GLY A 229 -12.69 -2.86 1.32
CA GLY A 229 -12.53 -2.10 0.08
C GLY A 229 -12.30 -0.60 0.30
N GLY A 230 -13.07 0.26 -0.37
CA GLY A 230 -12.97 1.72 -0.27
C GLY A 230 -13.40 2.30 1.08
N ASP A 231 -14.11 1.55 1.90
CA ASP A 231 -14.57 2.00 3.22
C ASP A 231 -13.52 1.82 4.30
N ALA A 232 -12.49 1.00 4.05
CA ALA A 232 -11.44 0.70 5.03
C ALA A 232 -10.79 1.96 5.65
N PRO A 233 -10.34 2.98 4.88
CA PRO A 233 -9.73 4.16 5.47
C PRO A 233 -10.71 5.02 6.28
N LEU A 234 -11.99 5.07 5.91
CA LEU A 234 -13.02 5.78 6.66
C LEU A 234 -13.27 5.10 8.01
N LEU A 235 -13.47 3.79 7.99
CA LEU A 235 -13.69 2.99 9.19
C LEU A 235 -12.47 3.02 10.13
N GLY A 236 -11.26 2.96 9.57
CA GLY A 236 -10.03 3.07 10.34
C GLY A 236 -9.84 4.45 10.95
N ALA A 237 -10.14 5.53 10.24
CA ALA A 237 -10.08 6.88 10.79
C ALA A 237 -11.08 7.06 11.95
N VAL A 238 -12.29 6.52 11.82
CA VAL A 238 -13.30 6.51 12.90
C VAL A 238 -12.79 5.67 14.08
N SER A 239 -12.25 4.48 13.83
CA SER A 239 -11.66 3.63 14.87
C SER A 239 -10.55 4.37 15.63
N PHE A 240 -9.64 5.02 14.91
CA PHE A 240 -8.58 5.85 15.49
C PHE A 240 -9.12 6.99 16.35
N PHE A 241 -10.20 7.62 15.91
CA PHE A 241 -10.84 8.72 16.65
C PHE A 241 -11.45 8.23 17.97
N LEU A 242 -12.06 7.05 17.98
CA LEU A 242 -12.81 6.51 19.13
C LEU A 242 -11.93 5.91 20.23
N HIS A 243 -10.74 5.42 19.88
CA HIS A 243 -9.84 4.69 20.79
C HIS A 243 -8.64 5.53 21.25
N ALA A 244 -8.75 6.84 21.19
CA ALA A 244 -7.69 7.80 21.55
C ALA A 244 -7.97 8.59 22.80
#